data_87075690c5b4f69f198747e1e613e77f
#
_entry.id   87075690c5b4f69f198747e1e613e77f
#
_cell.length_a   1.000
_cell.length_b   1.000
_cell.length_c   1.000
_cell.angle_alpha   90.00
_cell.angle_beta   90.00
_cell.angle_gamma   90.00
#
_symmetry.space_group_name_H-M   'P 1'
#
loop_
_entity.id
_entity.type
_entity.pdbx_description
1 polymer ?
#
loop_
_entity_poly.entity_id
_entity_poly.type
_entity_poly.pdbx_seq_one_letter_code
_entity_poly.pdbx_strand_id
1 'polypeptide(L)'
;DRRTSRGLGDVYKRQVINLASALTQQGKKILVIDLDPQGNATTGLGLSNSEKSDETIYGILNGTKSISEVIKKTKFDNLDLITSNVDLSGLEVETAGDSDRAFILKVKLAAYLNDSGAIYDYILIDCPPSLSLLTVMALVCSNSLLVPLQTEFFALEGLTQLMKTIDRIKINLNPGLEIQGILLTMYDRRNKLSSQVEQEARNYFKEKVYQTVIPRNVRLSEAPSHGVPVLIYDKNCPGSKSYYSFTDEFINQENQIGSAA
;
A
#
# COMPACT_ATOMS: atom_id res chain seq x y z
N ASP A 1 13.99 -21.56 -7.59
CA ASP A 1 13.24 -20.94 -8.68
C ASP A 1 13.16 -19.43 -8.45
N ARG A 2 14.18 -18.69 -8.93
CA ARG A 2 14.34 -17.25 -8.68
C ARG A 2 13.40 -16.35 -9.50
N ARG A 3 12.54 -16.93 -10.34
CA ARG A 3 11.62 -16.18 -11.21
C ARG A 3 10.23 -15.97 -10.59
N THR A 4 9.82 -16.79 -9.63
CA THR A 4 8.51 -16.73 -8.99
C THR A 4 8.43 -15.69 -7.86
N SER A 5 9.53 -15.41 -7.15
CA SER A 5 9.51 -14.45 -6.05
C SER A 5 9.54 -12.97 -6.49
N ARG A 6 10.06 -12.66 -7.68
CA ARG A 6 10.08 -11.28 -8.21
C ARG A 6 8.72 -10.78 -8.70
N GLY A 7 7.80 -11.68 -9.08
CA GLY A 7 6.48 -11.29 -9.59
C GLY A 7 5.45 -10.94 -8.52
N LEU A 8 5.55 -11.53 -7.32
CA LEU A 8 4.58 -11.32 -6.25
C LEU A 8 4.69 -9.92 -5.62
N GLY A 9 5.92 -9.47 -5.29
CA GLY A 9 6.15 -8.15 -4.71
C GLY A 9 5.71 -6.99 -5.60
N ASP A 10 5.95 -7.06 -6.91
CA ASP A 10 5.67 -5.97 -7.85
C ASP A 10 4.17 -5.70 -8.09
N VAL A 11 3.31 -6.65 -7.81
CA VAL A 11 1.86 -6.49 -8.01
C VAL A 11 1.22 -5.71 -6.87
N TYR A 12 1.63 -5.94 -5.62
CA TYR A 12 1.11 -5.20 -4.46
C TYR A 12 1.46 -3.70 -4.54
N LYS A 13 2.68 -3.38 -4.92
CA LYS A 13 3.24 -2.02 -5.01
C LYS A 13 2.52 -1.14 -6.05
N ARG A 14 2.07 -1.75 -7.13
CA ARG A 14 1.29 -1.04 -8.16
C ARG A 14 -0.06 -0.55 -7.66
N GLN A 15 -0.63 -1.19 -6.62
CA GLN A 15 -1.91 -0.78 -6.05
C GLN A 15 -1.81 0.59 -5.38
N VAL A 16 -0.81 0.79 -4.52
CA VAL A 16 -0.61 2.06 -3.79
C VAL A 16 -0.39 3.22 -4.75
N ILE A 17 0.52 3.07 -5.71
CA ILE A 17 0.85 4.12 -6.70
C ILE A 17 -0.39 4.54 -7.52
N ASN A 18 -1.13 3.56 -8.03
CA ASN A 18 -2.26 3.84 -8.90
C ASN A 18 -3.49 4.33 -8.13
N LEU A 19 -3.75 3.79 -6.92
CA LEU A 19 -4.79 4.31 -6.04
C LEU A 19 -4.48 5.74 -5.62
N ALA A 20 -3.24 6.04 -5.18
CA ALA A 20 -2.82 7.40 -4.84
C ALA A 20 -3.07 8.36 -5.99
N SER A 21 -2.63 8.00 -7.21
CA SER A 21 -2.84 8.82 -8.39
C SER A 21 -4.33 9.00 -8.75
N ALA A 22 -5.15 7.97 -8.59
CA ALA A 22 -6.59 8.09 -8.87
C ALA A 22 -7.29 8.99 -7.84
N LEU A 23 -6.93 8.88 -6.56
CA LEU A 23 -7.46 9.72 -5.49
C LEU A 23 -7.08 11.21 -5.70
N THR A 24 -5.84 11.51 -6.13
CA THR A 24 -5.45 12.91 -6.39
C THR A 24 -6.21 13.51 -7.56
N GLN A 25 -6.57 12.74 -8.58
CA GLN A 25 -7.42 13.21 -9.68
C GLN A 25 -8.87 13.50 -9.24
N GLN A 26 -9.27 13.00 -8.08
CA GLN A 26 -10.53 13.35 -7.40
C GLN A 26 -10.36 14.49 -6.39
N GLY A 27 -9.25 15.23 -6.46
CA GLY A 27 -8.96 16.38 -5.62
C GLY A 27 -8.47 16.04 -4.21
N LYS A 28 -8.20 14.77 -3.91
CA LYS A 28 -7.69 14.34 -2.59
C LYS A 28 -6.20 14.64 -2.45
N LYS A 29 -5.78 15.04 -1.26
CA LYS A 29 -4.38 15.25 -0.89
C LYS A 29 -3.81 14.00 -0.23
N ILE A 30 -2.80 13.42 -0.84
CA ILE A 30 -2.27 12.10 -0.49
C ILE A 30 -0.81 12.19 -0.04
N LEU A 31 -0.50 11.50 1.07
CA LEU A 31 0.87 11.14 1.42
C LEU A 31 1.07 9.65 1.19
N VAL A 32 2.05 9.27 0.37
CA VAL A 32 2.52 7.90 0.27
C VAL A 32 3.75 7.72 1.14
N ILE A 33 3.78 6.66 1.93
CA ILE A 33 4.95 6.22 2.70
C ILE A 33 5.43 4.90 2.10
N ASP A 34 6.59 4.91 1.47
CA ASP A 34 7.24 3.69 0.99
C ASP A 34 7.99 3.05 2.17
N LEU A 35 7.48 1.93 2.66
CA LEU A 35 8.07 1.18 3.79
C LEU A 35 8.72 -0.13 3.31
N ASP A 36 8.94 -0.27 2.00
CA ASP A 36 9.64 -1.42 1.43
C ASP A 36 11.10 -1.07 1.10
N PRO A 37 12.09 -1.81 1.62
CA PRO A 37 13.51 -1.60 1.29
C PRO A 37 13.83 -1.62 -0.21
N GLN A 38 12.97 -2.23 -1.03
CA GLN A 38 13.13 -2.25 -2.48
C GLN A 38 12.82 -0.89 -3.15
N GLY A 39 12.15 0.04 -2.46
CA GLY A 39 11.86 1.39 -2.94
C GLY A 39 11.04 1.43 -4.24
N ASN A 40 10.09 0.48 -4.40
CA ASN A 40 9.34 0.40 -5.66
C ASN A 40 8.23 1.45 -5.78
N ALA A 41 7.59 1.87 -4.68
CA ALA A 41 6.70 3.01 -4.71
C ALA A 41 7.48 4.30 -4.98
N THR A 42 8.68 4.41 -4.43
CA THR A 42 9.63 5.51 -4.68
C THR A 42 9.94 5.67 -6.17
N THR A 43 10.43 4.61 -6.80
CA THR A 43 10.78 4.62 -8.22
C THR A 43 9.56 4.72 -9.13
N GLY A 44 8.46 4.10 -8.76
CA GLY A 44 7.21 4.13 -9.51
C GLY A 44 6.51 5.51 -9.52
N LEU A 45 6.83 6.38 -8.56
CA LEU A 45 6.42 7.79 -8.54
C LEU A 45 7.50 8.75 -9.08
N GLY A 46 8.55 8.20 -9.66
CA GLY A 46 9.57 8.96 -10.39
C GLY A 46 10.65 9.61 -9.52
N LEU A 47 10.79 9.18 -8.26
CA LEU A 47 11.88 9.58 -7.39
C LEU A 47 12.98 8.50 -7.35
N SER A 48 14.20 8.92 -6.97
CA SER A 48 15.33 8.00 -6.87
C SER A 48 15.34 7.27 -5.53
N ASN A 49 15.68 5.98 -5.54
CA ASN A 49 15.95 5.19 -4.34
C ASN A 49 17.46 5.20 -3.96
N SER A 50 18.27 5.99 -4.66
CA SER A 50 19.72 6.16 -4.39
C SER A 50 20.01 7.33 -3.44
N GLU A 51 18.99 7.83 -2.73
CA GLU A 51 19.15 8.92 -1.77
C GLU A 51 19.92 8.45 -0.54
N LYS A 52 20.46 9.43 0.21
CA LYS A 52 21.08 9.15 1.50
C LYS A 52 20.04 8.57 2.44
N SER A 53 20.41 7.60 3.25
CA SER A 53 19.50 6.86 4.12
C SER A 53 18.74 7.74 5.08
N ASP A 54 19.39 8.77 5.63
CA ASP A 54 18.78 9.73 6.53
C ASP A 54 17.76 10.66 5.86
N GLU A 55 17.74 10.74 4.52
CA GLU A 55 16.75 11.50 3.74
C GLU A 55 15.54 10.65 3.30
N THR A 56 15.39 9.45 3.86
CA THR A 56 14.33 8.48 3.57
C THR A 56 13.56 8.11 4.85
N ILE A 57 12.59 7.19 4.73
CA ILE A 57 11.86 6.63 5.88
C ILE A 57 12.82 6.04 6.94
N TYR A 58 13.98 5.56 6.54
CA TYR A 58 14.98 5.04 7.47
C TYR A 58 15.44 6.12 8.46
N GLY A 59 15.70 7.36 8.00
CA GLY A 59 16.08 8.48 8.89
C GLY A 59 15.01 8.85 9.90
N ILE A 60 13.73 8.68 9.55
CA ILE A 60 12.61 8.88 10.48
C ILE A 60 12.59 7.78 11.55
N LEU A 61 12.74 6.53 11.12
CA LEU A 61 12.60 5.37 12.00
C LEU A 61 13.80 5.19 12.94
N ASN A 62 15.00 5.55 12.52
CA ASN A 62 16.19 5.57 13.38
C ASN A 62 16.30 6.83 14.26
N GLY A 63 15.40 7.81 14.08
CA GLY A 63 15.32 9.02 14.89
C GLY A 63 16.25 10.15 14.51
N THR A 64 16.97 10.07 13.38
CA THR A 64 17.89 11.13 12.90
C THR A 64 17.17 12.28 12.22
N LYS A 65 15.94 12.05 11.71
CA LYS A 65 15.12 13.03 11.00
C LYS A 65 13.68 13.05 11.46
N SER A 66 13.04 14.20 11.29
CA SER A 66 11.59 14.36 11.41
C SER A 66 10.89 14.05 10.09
N ILE A 67 9.59 13.76 10.14
CA ILE A 67 8.79 13.53 8.93
C ILE A 67 8.80 14.74 8.00
N SER A 68 8.69 15.97 8.54
CA SER A 68 8.70 17.20 7.75
C SER A 68 9.99 17.45 6.97
N GLU A 69 11.13 16.94 7.45
CA GLU A 69 12.42 17.05 6.74
C GLU A 69 12.55 16.06 5.58
N VAL A 70 11.80 14.95 5.61
CA VAL A 70 11.96 13.81 4.68
C VAL A 70 10.85 13.76 3.61
N ILE A 71 9.68 14.38 3.86
CA ILE A 71 8.60 14.45 2.87
C ILE A 71 9.09 15.14 1.60
N LYS A 72 8.86 14.49 0.45
CA LYS A 72 9.20 15.01 -0.87
C LYS A 72 7.96 15.27 -1.70
N LYS A 73 7.99 16.38 -2.43
CA LYS A 73 7.00 16.65 -3.45
C LYS A 73 7.26 15.76 -4.66
N THR A 74 6.23 15.11 -5.15
CA THR A 74 6.31 14.42 -6.44
C THR A 74 6.02 15.39 -7.59
N LYS A 75 6.18 14.94 -8.82
CA LYS A 75 5.77 15.71 -10.02
C LYS A 75 4.24 15.71 -10.24
N PHE A 76 3.48 15.07 -9.35
CA PHE A 76 2.02 14.98 -9.43
C PHE A 76 1.41 15.89 -8.36
N ASP A 77 0.43 16.69 -8.74
CA ASP A 77 -0.26 17.58 -7.82
C ASP A 77 -0.96 16.78 -6.70
N ASN A 78 -0.95 17.33 -5.49
CA ASN A 78 -1.56 16.74 -4.30
C ASN A 78 -1.01 15.36 -3.89
N LEU A 79 0.18 14.97 -4.36
CA LEU A 79 0.82 13.70 -4.05
C LEU A 79 2.22 13.93 -3.49
N ASP A 80 2.36 13.71 -2.20
CA ASP A 80 3.63 13.75 -1.49
C ASP A 80 4.12 12.32 -1.21
N LEU A 81 5.44 12.15 -1.06
CA LEU A 81 6.06 10.85 -0.85
C LEU A 81 7.15 10.92 0.24
N ILE A 82 7.16 9.93 1.13
CA ILE A 82 8.33 9.57 1.93
C ILE A 82 8.99 8.38 1.24
N THR A 83 10.22 8.57 0.77
CA THR A 83 10.97 7.60 -0.02
C THR A 83 11.57 6.49 0.84
N SER A 84 11.94 5.37 0.21
CA SER A 84 12.66 4.25 0.82
C SER A 84 13.91 3.90 0.05
N ASN A 85 14.84 3.21 0.72
CA ASN A 85 16.00 2.61 0.11
C ASN A 85 16.40 1.29 0.81
N VAL A 86 17.44 0.63 0.30
CA VAL A 86 17.88 -0.69 0.77
C VAL A 86 18.33 -0.71 2.24
N ASP A 87 18.79 0.42 2.78
CA ASP A 87 19.30 0.52 4.15
C ASP A 87 18.21 0.29 5.19
N LEU A 88 16.93 0.50 4.80
CA LEU A 88 15.78 0.15 5.64
C LEU A 88 15.78 -1.33 6.05
N SER A 89 16.44 -2.22 5.31
CA SER A 89 16.58 -3.64 5.67
C SER A 89 17.35 -3.86 6.98
N GLY A 90 18.22 -2.93 7.37
CA GLY A 90 19.01 -2.99 8.60
C GLY A 90 18.21 -2.71 9.86
N LEU A 91 17.11 -1.98 9.73
CA LEU A 91 16.33 -1.47 10.87
C LEU A 91 15.88 -2.56 11.85
N GLU A 92 15.50 -3.74 11.35
CA GLU A 92 15.03 -4.84 12.20
C GLU A 92 16.11 -5.33 13.16
N VAL A 93 17.36 -5.37 12.72
CA VAL A 93 18.52 -5.75 13.53
C VAL A 93 18.90 -4.62 14.48
N GLU A 94 18.94 -3.39 14.00
CA GLU A 94 19.30 -2.21 14.78
C GLU A 94 18.34 -1.92 15.93
N THR A 95 17.06 -2.22 15.74
CA THR A 95 16.00 -2.01 16.74
C THR A 95 15.68 -3.27 17.56
N ALA A 96 16.46 -4.35 17.45
CA ALA A 96 16.14 -5.64 18.09
C ALA A 96 15.99 -5.55 19.61
N GLY A 97 16.70 -4.62 20.27
CA GLY A 97 16.63 -4.37 21.70
C GLY A 97 15.49 -3.46 22.16
N ASP A 98 14.77 -2.84 21.24
CA ASP A 98 13.67 -1.91 21.56
C ASP A 98 12.33 -2.68 21.59
N SER A 99 11.69 -2.71 22.76
CA SER A 99 10.38 -3.34 22.97
C SER A 99 9.26 -2.63 22.21
N ASP A 100 9.40 -1.31 21.97
CA ASP A 100 8.38 -0.47 21.37
C ASP A 100 8.58 -0.24 19.87
N ARG A 101 9.57 -0.94 19.29
CA ARG A 101 9.93 -0.80 17.87
C ARG A 101 8.76 -0.89 16.90
N ALA A 102 7.72 -1.66 17.19
CA ALA A 102 6.53 -1.78 16.37
C ALA A 102 5.70 -0.47 16.31
N PHE A 103 5.87 0.42 17.29
CA PHE A 103 5.11 1.67 17.42
C PHE A 103 5.86 2.91 16.92
N ILE A 104 7.14 2.79 16.55
CA ILE A 104 7.97 3.93 16.14
C ILE A 104 7.28 4.78 15.06
N LEU A 105 6.84 4.15 13.97
CA LEU A 105 6.18 4.86 12.87
C LEU A 105 4.89 5.55 13.35
N LYS A 106 4.07 4.87 14.14
CA LYS A 106 2.81 5.41 14.67
C LYS A 106 3.05 6.67 15.51
N VAL A 107 4.02 6.63 16.41
CA VAL A 107 4.37 7.76 17.29
C VAL A 107 4.88 8.94 16.48
N LYS A 108 5.80 8.70 15.53
CA LYS A 108 6.36 9.74 14.66
C LYS A 108 5.30 10.40 13.78
N LEU A 109 4.40 9.59 13.20
CA LEU A 109 3.33 10.08 12.33
C LEU A 109 2.29 10.88 13.13
N ALA A 110 1.90 10.42 14.33
CA ALA A 110 0.97 11.13 15.19
C ALA A 110 1.54 12.50 15.63
N ALA A 111 2.81 12.54 16.01
CA ALA A 111 3.47 13.80 16.35
C ALA A 111 3.47 14.78 15.17
N TYR A 112 3.85 14.30 13.98
CA TYR A 112 3.85 15.12 12.77
C TYR A 112 2.46 15.70 12.43
N LEU A 113 1.41 14.90 12.50
CA LEU A 113 0.05 15.34 12.18
C LEU A 113 -0.47 16.37 13.18
N ASN A 114 -0.11 16.23 14.46
CA ASN A 114 -0.49 17.19 15.51
C ASN A 114 0.25 18.53 15.38
N ASP A 115 1.54 18.49 15.06
CA ASP A 115 2.41 19.68 15.10
C ASP A 115 2.38 20.48 13.79
N SER A 116 2.27 19.80 12.65
CA SER A 116 2.44 20.43 11.33
C SER A 116 1.18 21.11 10.80
N GLY A 117 -0.01 20.79 11.33
CA GLY A 117 -1.29 21.18 10.73
C GLY A 117 -1.46 20.64 9.30
N ALA A 118 -0.63 19.67 8.90
CA ALA A 118 -0.70 19.09 7.56
C ALA A 118 -2.00 18.32 7.38
N ILE A 119 -2.74 18.69 6.34
CA ILE A 119 -4.01 18.05 6.01
C ILE A 119 -3.77 17.13 4.82
N TYR A 120 -3.79 15.83 5.07
CA TYR A 120 -3.90 14.79 4.04
C TYR A 120 -5.25 14.11 4.19
N ASP A 121 -5.96 13.91 3.08
CA ASP A 121 -7.18 13.10 3.07
C ASP A 121 -6.87 11.62 3.33
N TYR A 122 -5.74 11.14 2.76
CA TYR A 122 -5.27 9.77 2.96
C TYR A 122 -3.75 9.71 3.11
N ILE A 123 -3.30 8.81 3.98
CA ILE A 123 -1.91 8.39 4.11
C ILE A 123 -1.86 6.92 3.72
N LEU A 124 -1.21 6.61 2.59
CA LEU A 124 -1.09 5.26 2.07
C LEU A 124 0.30 4.71 2.37
N ILE A 125 0.36 3.58 3.06
CA ILE A 125 1.63 2.93 3.44
C ILE A 125 1.84 1.71 2.53
N ASP A 126 2.89 1.75 1.70
CA ASP A 126 3.35 0.59 0.94
C ASP A 126 4.33 -0.21 1.77
N CYS A 127 4.05 -1.48 2.00
CA CYS A 127 4.87 -2.34 2.84
C CYS A 127 5.30 -3.63 2.09
N PRO A 128 6.42 -4.27 2.53
CA PRO A 128 6.86 -5.50 1.90
C PRO A 128 5.84 -6.63 2.07
N PRO A 129 5.79 -7.60 1.14
CA PRO A 129 4.83 -8.71 1.19
C PRO A 129 5.11 -9.73 2.29
N SER A 130 6.26 -9.63 2.94
CA SER A 130 6.65 -10.50 4.07
C SER A 130 6.13 -9.95 5.39
N LEU A 131 5.83 -10.84 6.34
CA LEU A 131 5.49 -10.49 7.73
C LEU A 131 6.77 -10.14 8.52
N SER A 132 7.43 -9.05 8.13
CA SER A 132 8.58 -8.46 8.80
C SER A 132 8.16 -7.42 9.85
N LEU A 133 9.11 -6.89 10.60
CA LEU A 133 8.89 -5.76 11.49
C LEU A 133 8.24 -4.57 10.77
N LEU A 134 8.67 -4.27 9.54
CA LEU A 134 8.15 -3.15 8.74
C LEU A 134 6.65 -3.32 8.46
N THR A 135 6.21 -4.54 8.11
CA THR A 135 4.78 -4.83 7.91
C THR A 135 4.00 -4.71 9.22
N VAL A 136 4.57 -5.14 10.34
CA VAL A 136 3.95 -4.94 11.66
C VAL A 136 3.82 -3.46 11.99
N MET A 137 4.87 -2.65 11.76
CA MET A 137 4.83 -1.18 11.95
C MET A 137 3.72 -0.54 11.10
N ALA A 138 3.58 -0.94 9.83
CA ALA A 138 2.50 -0.46 8.96
C ALA A 138 1.12 -0.78 9.53
N LEU A 139 0.87 -2.01 9.94
CA LEU A 139 -0.41 -2.46 10.49
C LEU A 139 -0.73 -1.80 11.85
N VAL A 140 0.28 -1.56 12.69
CA VAL A 140 0.13 -0.86 13.97
C VAL A 140 -0.19 0.62 13.78
N CYS A 141 0.34 1.23 12.72
CA CYS A 141 0.15 2.64 12.39
C CYS A 141 -1.18 2.91 11.66
N SER A 142 -1.73 1.91 10.95
CA SER A 142 -2.87 2.09 10.05
C SER A 142 -4.22 2.00 10.79
N ASN A 143 -5.22 2.73 10.26
CA ASN A 143 -6.62 2.59 10.65
C ASN A 143 -7.28 1.43 9.90
N SER A 144 -6.94 1.26 8.63
CA SER A 144 -7.53 0.22 7.78
C SER A 144 -6.52 -0.42 6.84
N LEU A 145 -6.81 -1.62 6.39
CA LEU A 145 -5.99 -2.43 5.50
C LEU A 145 -6.76 -2.74 4.23
N LEU A 146 -6.21 -2.31 3.10
CA LEU A 146 -6.61 -2.78 1.77
C LEU A 146 -5.77 -3.99 1.38
N VAL A 147 -6.41 -5.12 1.09
CA VAL A 147 -5.74 -6.37 0.74
C VAL A 147 -5.87 -6.63 -0.76
N PRO A 148 -4.82 -6.42 -1.56
CA PRO A 148 -4.82 -6.86 -2.95
C PRO A 148 -4.63 -8.38 -3.01
N LEU A 149 -5.54 -9.08 -3.69
CA LEU A 149 -5.52 -10.52 -3.88
C LEU A 149 -5.33 -10.87 -5.35
N GLN A 150 -4.21 -11.50 -5.69
CA GLN A 150 -4.01 -12.03 -7.04
C GLN A 150 -4.90 -13.25 -7.25
N THR A 151 -5.56 -13.34 -8.41
CA THR A 151 -6.45 -14.46 -8.74
C THR A 151 -5.65 -15.68 -9.23
N GLU A 152 -4.79 -16.22 -8.35
CA GLU A 152 -3.91 -17.38 -8.58
C GLU A 152 -4.19 -18.50 -7.58
N PHE A 153 -3.66 -19.70 -7.83
CA PHE A 153 -4.03 -20.95 -7.14
C PHE A 153 -3.89 -20.90 -5.60
N PHE A 154 -2.83 -20.29 -5.07
CA PHE A 154 -2.59 -20.23 -3.62
C PHE A 154 -3.16 -18.97 -2.96
N ALA A 155 -3.93 -18.18 -3.67
CA ALA A 155 -4.40 -16.87 -3.20
C ALA A 155 -5.20 -16.95 -1.89
N LEU A 156 -6.11 -17.88 -1.80
CA LEU A 156 -7.01 -18.00 -0.63
C LEU A 156 -6.32 -18.59 0.61
N GLU A 157 -5.36 -19.49 0.41
CA GLU A 157 -4.54 -19.98 1.51
C GLU A 157 -3.69 -18.85 2.11
N GLY A 158 -3.02 -18.07 1.27
CA GLY A 158 -2.26 -16.90 1.70
C GLY A 158 -3.14 -15.85 2.39
N LEU A 159 -4.35 -15.61 1.86
CA LEU A 159 -5.30 -14.70 2.48
C LEU A 159 -5.76 -15.20 3.86
N THR A 160 -6.02 -16.47 4.02
CA THR A 160 -6.39 -17.06 5.33
C THR A 160 -5.28 -16.89 6.36
N GLN A 161 -4.02 -17.09 5.98
CA GLN A 161 -2.88 -16.86 6.86
C GLN A 161 -2.72 -15.36 7.21
N LEU A 162 -2.93 -14.47 6.25
CA LEU A 162 -2.92 -13.03 6.48
C LEU A 162 -4.01 -12.63 7.49
N MET A 163 -5.24 -13.16 7.36
CA MET A 163 -6.34 -12.88 8.29
C MET A 163 -5.96 -13.26 9.73
N LYS A 164 -5.39 -14.44 9.95
CA LYS A 164 -4.93 -14.86 11.28
C LYS A 164 -3.87 -13.91 11.86
N THR A 165 -3.03 -13.35 11.02
CA THR A 165 -2.02 -12.37 11.46
C THR A 165 -2.65 -11.04 11.81
N ILE A 166 -3.58 -10.56 10.98
CA ILE A 166 -4.34 -9.33 11.25
C ILE A 166 -5.08 -9.45 12.59
N ASP A 167 -5.73 -10.59 12.86
CA ASP A 167 -6.41 -10.84 14.13
C ASP A 167 -5.44 -10.75 15.33
N ARG A 168 -4.24 -11.30 15.20
CA ARG A 168 -3.20 -11.18 16.26
C ARG A 168 -2.76 -9.73 16.47
N ILE A 169 -2.57 -8.97 15.39
CA ILE A 169 -2.24 -7.54 15.46
C ILE A 169 -3.38 -6.76 16.13
N LYS A 170 -4.62 -7.02 15.74
CA LYS A 170 -5.80 -6.38 16.36
C LYS A 170 -5.88 -6.63 17.85
N ILE A 171 -5.70 -7.87 18.27
CA ILE A 171 -5.80 -8.23 19.69
C ILE A 171 -4.69 -7.61 20.53
N ASN A 172 -3.45 -7.57 20.03
CA ASN A 172 -2.29 -7.27 20.87
C ASN A 172 -1.71 -5.87 20.66
N LEU A 173 -1.86 -5.26 19.45
CA LEU A 173 -1.10 -4.07 19.07
C LEU A 173 -1.97 -2.93 18.53
N ASN A 174 -3.04 -3.22 17.79
CA ASN A 174 -3.90 -2.20 17.17
C ASN A 174 -5.36 -2.65 17.12
N PRO A 175 -6.12 -2.55 18.21
CA PRO A 175 -7.54 -2.95 18.25
C PRO A 175 -8.44 -2.22 17.24
N GLY A 176 -8.05 -1.02 16.82
CA GLY A 176 -8.78 -0.20 15.85
C GLY A 176 -8.52 -0.55 14.39
N LEU A 177 -7.58 -1.50 14.10
CA LEU A 177 -7.29 -1.87 12.72
C LEU A 177 -8.49 -2.59 12.08
N GLU A 178 -8.94 -2.11 10.93
CA GLU A 178 -10.03 -2.74 10.19
C GLU A 178 -9.57 -3.24 8.81
N ILE A 179 -10.29 -4.22 8.26
CA ILE A 179 -10.10 -4.61 6.86
C ILE A 179 -11.04 -3.75 6.04
N GLN A 180 -10.47 -2.78 5.31
CA GLN A 180 -11.18 -1.91 4.38
C GLN A 180 -11.83 -2.73 3.28
N GLY A 181 -11.07 -3.63 2.68
CA GLY A 181 -11.58 -4.52 1.66
C GLY A 181 -10.50 -5.35 0.98
N ILE A 182 -10.96 -6.26 0.13
CA ILE A 182 -10.13 -7.15 -0.67
C ILE A 182 -10.32 -6.77 -2.13
N LEU A 183 -9.22 -6.38 -2.80
CA LEU A 183 -9.21 -6.01 -4.21
C LEU A 183 -8.63 -7.14 -5.05
N LEU A 184 -9.44 -7.75 -5.90
CA LEU A 184 -8.99 -8.77 -6.82
C LEU A 184 -8.13 -8.16 -7.93
N THR A 185 -6.94 -8.71 -8.12
CA THR A 185 -5.94 -8.19 -9.05
C THR A 185 -5.41 -9.27 -9.99
N MET A 186 -4.72 -8.87 -11.05
CA MET A 186 -4.21 -9.78 -12.10
C MET A 186 -5.31 -10.65 -12.69
N TYR A 187 -6.54 -10.15 -12.71
CA TYR A 187 -7.70 -10.89 -13.14
C TYR A 187 -7.67 -11.11 -14.66
N ASP A 188 -7.75 -12.39 -15.08
CA ASP A 188 -7.89 -12.75 -16.49
C ASP A 188 -9.23 -13.46 -16.71
N ARG A 189 -10.17 -12.79 -17.38
CA ARG A 189 -11.51 -13.32 -17.67
C ARG A 189 -11.50 -14.61 -18.49
N ARG A 190 -10.42 -14.90 -19.21
CA ARG A 190 -10.26 -16.11 -20.01
C ARG A 190 -9.80 -17.31 -19.19
N ASN A 191 -9.31 -17.06 -17.96
CA ASN A 191 -8.80 -18.08 -17.07
C ASN A 191 -9.88 -18.52 -16.08
N LYS A 192 -10.32 -19.77 -16.15
CA LYS A 192 -11.30 -20.35 -15.22
C LYS A 192 -10.87 -20.27 -13.76
N LEU A 193 -9.56 -20.38 -13.51
CA LEU A 193 -9.02 -20.25 -12.16
C LEU A 193 -9.31 -18.86 -11.56
N SER A 194 -9.16 -17.79 -12.36
CA SER A 194 -9.46 -16.43 -11.87
C SER A 194 -10.92 -16.31 -11.42
N SER A 195 -11.86 -16.87 -12.20
CA SER A 195 -13.29 -16.86 -11.85
C SER A 195 -13.59 -17.73 -10.61
N GLN A 196 -12.91 -18.86 -10.44
CA GLN A 196 -13.06 -19.70 -9.25
C GLN A 196 -12.56 -18.99 -7.99
N VAL A 197 -11.36 -18.39 -8.04
CA VAL A 197 -10.80 -17.61 -6.91
C VAL A 197 -11.71 -16.43 -6.56
N GLU A 198 -12.23 -15.73 -7.57
CA GLU A 198 -13.19 -14.65 -7.35
C GLU A 198 -14.44 -15.16 -6.63
N GLN A 199 -15.06 -16.23 -7.12
CA GLN A 199 -16.27 -16.77 -6.52
C GLN A 199 -16.04 -17.21 -5.07
N GLU A 200 -14.95 -17.91 -4.79
CA GLU A 200 -14.61 -18.36 -3.44
C GLU A 200 -14.31 -17.17 -2.51
N ALA A 201 -13.56 -16.16 -2.98
CA ALA A 201 -13.30 -14.95 -2.21
C ALA A 201 -14.61 -14.23 -1.86
N ARG A 202 -15.53 -14.05 -2.82
CA ARG A 202 -16.84 -13.41 -2.59
C ARG A 202 -17.73 -14.24 -1.67
N ASN A 203 -17.72 -15.56 -1.77
CA ASN A 203 -18.50 -16.43 -0.89
C ASN A 203 -18.02 -16.35 0.57
N TYR A 204 -16.69 -16.27 0.77
CA TYR A 204 -16.11 -16.27 2.12
C TYR A 204 -16.10 -14.88 2.77
N PHE A 205 -15.67 -13.85 2.02
CA PHE A 205 -15.46 -12.49 2.53
C PHE A 205 -16.62 -11.53 2.23
N LYS A 206 -17.59 -11.97 1.41
CA LYS A 206 -18.85 -11.24 1.09
C LYS A 206 -18.58 -9.78 0.66
N GLU A 207 -19.19 -8.84 1.37
CA GLU A 207 -19.12 -7.40 1.08
C GLU A 207 -17.70 -6.80 1.26
N LYS A 208 -16.79 -7.54 1.88
CA LYS A 208 -15.38 -7.10 1.97
C LYS A 208 -14.63 -7.20 0.63
N VAL A 209 -15.17 -7.92 -0.37
CA VAL A 209 -14.54 -8.02 -1.69
C VAL A 209 -15.11 -6.95 -2.60
N TYR A 210 -14.27 -6.02 -3.06
CA TYR A 210 -14.67 -4.99 -4.01
C TYR A 210 -15.29 -5.59 -5.28
N GLN A 211 -16.32 -4.93 -5.82
CA GLN A 211 -16.95 -5.36 -7.07
C GLN A 211 -16.01 -5.17 -8.24
N THR A 212 -15.25 -4.07 -8.21
CA THR A 212 -14.22 -3.79 -9.20
C THR A 212 -13.07 -4.77 -9.08
N VAL A 213 -12.60 -5.27 -10.24
CA VAL A 213 -11.39 -6.11 -10.33
C VAL A 213 -10.34 -5.41 -11.19
N ILE A 214 -9.06 -5.55 -10.83
CA ILE A 214 -7.95 -5.01 -11.62
C ILE A 214 -7.47 -6.09 -12.60
N PRO A 215 -7.64 -5.89 -13.92
CA PRO A 215 -7.29 -6.89 -14.91
C PRO A 215 -5.77 -7.07 -15.04
N ARG A 216 -5.35 -8.23 -15.50
CA ARG A 216 -3.99 -8.41 -16.01
C ARG A 216 -3.80 -7.53 -17.23
N ASN A 217 -2.88 -6.55 -17.14
CA ASN A 217 -2.67 -5.56 -18.20
C ASN A 217 -1.19 -5.20 -18.29
N VAL A 218 -0.62 -5.23 -19.49
CA VAL A 218 0.80 -4.94 -19.74
C VAL A 218 1.14 -3.51 -19.35
N ARG A 219 0.25 -2.55 -19.59
CA ARG A 219 0.47 -1.13 -19.25
C ARG A 219 0.67 -0.90 -17.75
N LEU A 220 -0.01 -1.69 -16.91
CA LEU A 220 0.21 -1.67 -15.45
C LEU A 220 1.64 -2.11 -15.07
N SER A 221 2.26 -2.96 -15.88
CA SER A 221 3.62 -3.44 -15.63
C SER A 221 4.69 -2.51 -16.20
N GLU A 222 4.37 -1.80 -17.28
CA GLU A 222 5.29 -0.86 -17.97
C GLU A 222 5.38 0.49 -17.24
N ALA A 223 4.25 1.04 -16.78
CA ALA A 223 4.16 2.38 -16.22
C ALA A 223 5.20 2.67 -15.11
N PRO A 224 5.46 1.77 -14.12
CA PRO A 224 6.48 2.03 -13.09
C PRO A 224 7.90 2.17 -13.63
N SER A 225 8.25 1.51 -14.75
CA SER A 225 9.59 1.66 -15.36
C SER A 225 9.81 3.05 -15.97
N HIS A 226 8.72 3.80 -16.20
CA HIS A 226 8.75 5.19 -16.62
C HIS A 226 8.59 6.17 -15.45
N GLY A 227 8.53 5.69 -14.20
CA GLY A 227 8.35 6.51 -13.01
C GLY A 227 7.00 7.27 -12.99
N VAL A 228 5.94 6.67 -13.54
CA VAL A 228 4.61 7.25 -13.60
C VAL A 228 3.51 6.22 -13.26
N PRO A 229 2.41 6.64 -12.62
CA PRO A 229 1.22 5.82 -12.49
C PRO A 229 0.62 5.45 -13.85
N VAL A 230 -0.08 4.31 -13.94
CA VAL A 230 -0.71 3.88 -15.19
C VAL A 230 -1.75 4.88 -15.71
N LEU A 231 -2.42 5.60 -14.83
CA LEU A 231 -3.43 6.61 -15.18
C LEU A 231 -2.84 7.79 -15.93
N ILE A 232 -1.53 8.04 -15.76
CA ILE A 232 -0.78 9.06 -16.51
C ILE A 232 -0.12 8.44 -17.74
N TYR A 233 0.38 7.20 -17.61
CA TYR A 233 1.06 6.49 -18.70
C TYR A 233 0.13 6.16 -19.87
N ASP A 234 -1.05 5.60 -19.57
CA ASP A 234 -2.10 5.28 -20.55
C ASP A 234 -3.48 5.33 -19.89
N LYS A 235 -4.11 6.50 -19.89
CA LYS A 235 -5.42 6.73 -19.25
C LYS A 235 -6.57 5.89 -19.84
N ASN A 236 -6.42 5.41 -21.06
CA ASN A 236 -7.48 4.71 -21.79
C ASN A 236 -7.39 3.18 -21.66
N CYS A 237 -6.28 2.65 -21.15
CA CYS A 237 -6.11 1.21 -21.00
C CYS A 237 -7.11 0.62 -19.98
N PRO A 238 -7.42 -0.68 -20.08
CA PRO A 238 -8.32 -1.37 -19.13
C PRO A 238 -7.86 -1.22 -17.67
N GLY A 239 -6.55 -1.23 -17.42
CA GLY A 239 -5.99 -1.04 -16.08
C GLY A 239 -6.37 0.32 -15.48
N SER A 240 -6.17 1.42 -16.21
CA SER A 240 -6.53 2.77 -15.77
C SER A 240 -8.02 2.90 -15.48
N LYS A 241 -8.86 2.41 -16.38
CA LYS A 241 -10.32 2.43 -16.20
C LYS A 241 -10.75 1.68 -14.94
N SER A 242 -10.13 0.53 -14.67
CA SER A 242 -10.42 -0.24 -13.45
C SER A 242 -9.98 0.49 -12.19
N TYR A 243 -8.84 1.22 -12.20
CA TYR A 243 -8.45 2.04 -11.05
C TYR A 243 -9.40 3.20 -10.80
N TYR A 244 -9.92 3.87 -11.83
CA TYR A 244 -10.96 4.88 -11.64
C TYR A 244 -12.20 4.29 -10.99
N SER A 245 -12.75 3.20 -11.54
CA SER A 245 -13.93 2.53 -10.98
C SER A 245 -13.68 2.04 -9.54
N PHE A 246 -12.49 1.51 -9.26
CA PHE A 246 -12.11 1.08 -7.91
C PHE A 246 -12.05 2.26 -6.94
N THR A 247 -11.49 3.39 -7.36
CA THR A 247 -11.39 4.58 -6.51
C THR A 247 -12.76 5.16 -6.20
N ASP A 248 -13.68 5.18 -7.16
CA ASP A 248 -15.08 5.57 -6.92
C ASP A 248 -15.76 4.65 -5.91
N GLU A 249 -15.59 3.34 -6.05
CA GLU A 249 -16.13 2.34 -5.12
C GLU A 249 -15.51 2.49 -3.72
N PHE A 250 -14.20 2.70 -3.63
CA PHE A 250 -13.44 2.91 -2.39
C PHE A 250 -13.98 4.13 -1.62
N ILE A 251 -14.10 5.29 -2.28
CA ILE A 251 -14.58 6.51 -1.64
C ILE A 251 -16.04 6.38 -1.21
N ASN A 252 -16.88 5.73 -2.02
CA ASN A 252 -18.29 5.51 -1.67
C ASN A 252 -18.43 4.61 -0.43
N GLN A 253 -17.59 3.59 -0.30
CA GLN A 253 -17.57 2.72 0.87
C GLN A 253 -17.12 3.47 2.15
N GLU A 254 -16.08 4.32 2.04
CA GLU A 254 -15.61 5.19 3.13
C GLU A 254 -16.71 6.13 3.61
N ASN A 255 -17.42 6.77 2.69
CA ASN A 255 -18.52 7.68 3.03
C ASN A 255 -19.68 6.96 3.76
N GLN A 256 -19.96 5.70 3.43
CA GLN A 256 -20.98 4.89 4.12
C GLN A 256 -20.53 4.52 5.54
N ILE A 257 -19.28 4.18 5.76
CA ILE A 257 -18.74 3.87 7.09
C ILE A 257 -18.72 5.13 7.95
N GLY A 258 -18.27 6.28 7.43
CA GLY A 258 -18.21 7.55 8.15
C GLY A 258 -19.60 8.15 8.47
N SER A 259 -20.65 7.75 7.76
CA SER A 259 -22.03 8.18 8.05
C SER A 259 -22.76 7.29 9.07
N ALA A 260 -22.19 6.13 9.41
CA ALA A 260 -22.76 5.16 10.34
C ALA A 260 -22.11 5.21 11.75
N ALA A 261 -21.05 6.02 11.92
CA ALA A 261 -20.33 6.27 13.18
C ALA A 261 -20.74 7.61 13.79
#